data_a66dea906d801b447de277c302fdeaca
#
_entry.id   a66dea906d801b447de277c302fdeaca
#
_cell.length_a   1.000
_cell.length_b   1.000
_cell.length_c   1.000
_cell.angle_alpha   90.00
_cell.angle_beta   90.00
_cell.angle_gamma   90.00
#
_symmetry.space_group_name_H-M   'P 1'
#
loop_
_entity.id
_entity.type
_entity.pdbx_description
1 polymer ?
#
loop_
_entity_poly.entity_id
_entity_poly.type
_entity_poly.pdbx_seq_one_letter_code
_entity_poly.pdbx_strand_id
1 'polypeptide(L)'
;MRTRRVTKPLYVGDVKIGGDAPISVQSMTKTDTRDVAATVRQIREMEEAGCEIARSAVPDMEAAKALKEIKRQINIPLIADIHFHYQLALESLESGVDCLRLNPGNIRDQEKVELVVEQAKIRQVPIRIGVNFGSLPPVDGIGKTRGISRHTDGVNLLPKAGEAEGEEYSVVDHMVATGLWEIGILENLDFDLIKISLKAFDIDTTIESYRRMAKLVPYPLHLGITESGTAKSGSIRSAIGLGTLLY
;
A
#
# COMPACT_ATOMS: atom_id res chain seq x y z
N MET A 1 1.85 29.03 1.07
CA MET A 1 1.60 27.61 0.74
C MET A 1 2.85 26.81 1.04
N ARG A 2 2.74 25.67 1.72
CA ARG A 2 3.91 24.77 1.89
C ARG A 2 4.21 24.11 0.54
N THR A 3 5.49 24.00 0.21
CA THR A 3 5.93 23.30 -1.00
C THR A 3 5.64 21.81 -0.84
N ARG A 4 4.90 21.23 -1.78
CA ARG A 4 4.63 19.80 -1.80
C ARG A 4 5.94 19.02 -1.97
N ARG A 5 6.09 17.90 -1.24
CA ARG A 5 7.23 17.01 -1.37
C ARG A 5 7.33 16.44 -2.79
N VAL A 6 8.52 16.48 -3.38
CA VAL A 6 8.78 15.81 -4.66
C VAL A 6 8.90 14.31 -4.42
N THR A 7 8.17 13.52 -5.20
CA THR A 7 8.20 12.05 -5.13
C THR A 7 8.46 11.46 -6.50
N LYS A 8 8.92 10.20 -6.56
CA LYS A 8 8.99 9.47 -7.83
C LYS A 8 7.59 9.35 -8.43
N PRO A 9 7.38 9.72 -9.70
CA PRO A 9 6.12 9.47 -10.37
C PRO A 9 5.97 7.99 -10.74
N LEU A 10 4.74 7.49 -10.67
CA LEU A 10 4.35 6.18 -11.20
C LEU A 10 2.93 6.26 -11.77
N TYR A 11 2.50 5.22 -12.46
CA TYR A 11 1.16 5.13 -13.02
C TYR A 11 0.41 3.93 -12.45
N VAL A 12 -0.88 4.11 -12.17
CA VAL A 12 -1.84 3.05 -11.89
C VAL A 12 -2.84 3.07 -13.03
N GLY A 13 -2.69 2.18 -13.99
CA GLY A 13 -3.35 2.34 -15.28
C GLY A 13 -2.92 3.64 -15.95
N ASP A 14 -3.86 4.51 -16.26
CA ASP A 14 -3.67 5.84 -16.84
C ASP A 14 -3.54 6.97 -15.79
N VAL A 15 -3.79 6.67 -14.51
CA VAL A 15 -3.72 7.65 -13.42
C VAL A 15 -2.29 7.84 -12.94
N LYS A 16 -1.72 9.03 -13.16
CA LYS A 16 -0.39 9.42 -12.66
C LYS A 16 -0.45 9.68 -11.16
N ILE A 17 0.49 9.07 -10.41
CA ILE A 17 0.64 9.20 -8.95
C ILE A 17 2.02 9.75 -8.63
N GLY A 18 2.11 10.70 -7.70
CA GLY A 18 3.39 11.30 -7.29
C GLY A 18 3.91 12.35 -8.27
N GLY A 19 5.14 12.81 -8.07
CA GLY A 19 5.69 13.92 -8.82
C GLY A 19 4.83 15.20 -8.67
N ASP A 20 4.44 15.76 -9.80
CA ASP A 20 3.58 16.94 -9.95
C ASP A 20 2.08 16.59 -10.14
N ALA A 21 1.72 15.31 -10.16
CA ALA A 21 0.35 14.86 -10.37
C ALA A 21 -0.61 15.40 -9.29
N PRO A 22 -1.88 15.67 -9.60
CA PRO A 22 -2.89 15.96 -8.59
C PRO A 22 -3.05 14.79 -7.60
N ILE A 23 -3.66 15.05 -6.45
CA ILE A 23 -3.97 14.02 -5.47
C ILE A 23 -5.14 13.22 -5.99
N SER A 24 -4.93 11.92 -6.23
CA SER A 24 -5.97 11.01 -6.71
C SER A 24 -6.83 10.44 -5.58
N VAL A 25 -8.09 10.20 -5.89
CA VAL A 25 -9.07 9.59 -4.98
C VAL A 25 -9.20 8.10 -5.26
N GLN A 26 -8.97 7.27 -4.24
CA GLN A 26 -9.10 5.82 -4.31
C GLN A 26 -10.11 5.30 -3.29
N SER A 27 -10.96 4.37 -3.70
CA SER A 27 -11.86 3.66 -2.79
C SER A 27 -11.78 2.14 -2.98
N MET A 28 -12.48 1.39 -2.12
CA MET A 28 -12.46 -0.07 -2.13
C MET A 28 -13.89 -0.61 -2.18
N THR A 29 -14.10 -1.63 -3.01
CA THR A 29 -15.36 -2.36 -3.07
C THR A 29 -15.64 -3.11 -1.75
N LYS A 30 -16.91 -3.27 -1.42
CA LYS A 30 -17.40 -4.08 -0.30
C LYS A 30 -18.11 -5.35 -0.78
N THR A 31 -18.32 -5.46 -2.07
CA THR A 31 -18.93 -6.64 -2.70
C THR A 31 -17.98 -7.82 -2.65
N ASP A 32 -18.50 -9.02 -2.74
CA ASP A 32 -17.68 -10.19 -3.04
C ASP A 32 -17.14 -10.05 -4.47
N THR A 33 -15.82 -10.09 -4.63
CA THR A 33 -15.15 -9.90 -5.93
C THR A 33 -15.56 -11.01 -6.93
N ARG A 34 -15.99 -12.17 -6.46
CA ARG A 34 -16.51 -13.27 -7.30
C ARG A 34 -17.85 -12.92 -7.94
N ASP A 35 -18.64 -12.05 -7.31
CA ASP A 35 -19.83 -11.46 -7.93
C ASP A 35 -19.43 -10.28 -8.82
N VAL A 36 -19.07 -10.61 -10.06
CA VAL A 36 -18.64 -9.65 -11.08
C VAL A 36 -19.66 -8.53 -11.26
N ALA A 37 -20.95 -8.88 -11.38
CA ALA A 37 -22.00 -7.91 -11.68
C ALA A 37 -22.18 -6.89 -10.52
N ALA A 38 -22.20 -7.36 -9.27
CA ALA A 38 -22.30 -6.49 -8.12
C ALA A 38 -21.04 -5.61 -7.97
N THR A 39 -19.87 -6.18 -8.21
CA THR A 39 -18.58 -5.46 -8.09
C THR A 39 -18.46 -4.38 -9.17
N VAL A 40 -18.79 -4.69 -10.43
CA VAL A 40 -18.80 -3.70 -11.53
C VAL A 40 -19.77 -2.56 -11.23
N ARG A 41 -20.99 -2.87 -10.78
CA ARG A 41 -21.98 -1.85 -10.41
C ARG A 41 -21.44 -0.92 -9.34
N GLN A 42 -20.87 -1.47 -8.26
CA GLN A 42 -20.30 -0.67 -7.18
C GLN A 42 -19.11 0.19 -7.64
N ILE A 43 -18.24 -0.32 -8.52
CA ILE A 43 -17.12 0.45 -9.07
C ILE A 43 -17.65 1.62 -9.91
N ARG A 44 -18.69 1.43 -10.72
CA ARG A 44 -19.31 2.52 -11.49
C ARG A 44 -19.94 3.58 -10.59
N GLU A 45 -20.62 3.17 -9.52
CA GLU A 45 -21.17 4.09 -8.51
C GLU A 45 -20.04 4.90 -7.84
N MET A 46 -18.89 4.27 -7.56
CA MET A 46 -17.71 4.98 -7.03
C MET A 46 -17.13 5.96 -8.06
N GLU A 47 -17.03 5.57 -9.33
CA GLU A 47 -16.55 6.41 -10.43
C GLU A 47 -17.44 7.64 -10.60
N GLU A 48 -18.77 7.48 -10.62
CA GLU A 48 -19.75 8.56 -10.65
C GLU A 48 -19.63 9.53 -9.46
N ALA A 49 -19.20 9.01 -8.29
CA ALA A 49 -18.92 9.81 -7.11
C ALA A 49 -17.53 10.48 -7.11
N GLY A 50 -16.77 10.37 -8.20
CA GLY A 50 -15.45 10.99 -8.37
C GLY A 50 -14.27 10.14 -7.91
N CYS A 51 -14.43 8.83 -7.73
CA CYS A 51 -13.33 7.91 -7.48
C CYS A 51 -12.54 7.67 -8.77
N GLU A 52 -11.22 7.81 -8.70
CA GLU A 52 -10.33 7.67 -9.85
C GLU A 52 -9.64 6.30 -9.91
N ILE A 53 -9.60 5.56 -8.80
CA ILE A 53 -8.96 4.24 -8.71
C ILE A 53 -9.78 3.33 -7.80
N ALA A 54 -10.21 2.18 -8.31
CA ALA A 54 -10.90 1.17 -7.51
C ALA A 54 -9.91 0.14 -6.93
N ARG A 55 -10.24 -0.44 -5.76
CA ARG A 55 -9.53 -1.58 -5.17
C ARG A 55 -10.54 -2.67 -4.81
N SER A 56 -10.24 -3.92 -5.14
CA SER A 56 -11.05 -5.09 -4.77
C SER A 56 -10.23 -6.13 -4.01
N ALA A 57 -10.84 -6.77 -3.02
CA ALA A 57 -10.21 -7.83 -2.25
C ALA A 57 -10.06 -9.10 -3.11
N VAL A 58 -8.96 -9.82 -2.93
CA VAL A 58 -8.69 -11.08 -3.63
C VAL A 58 -8.42 -12.19 -2.60
N PRO A 59 -9.49 -12.76 -2.01
CA PRO A 59 -9.35 -13.77 -0.97
C PRO A 59 -8.92 -15.15 -1.51
N ASP A 60 -9.25 -15.46 -2.76
CA ASP A 60 -9.00 -16.76 -3.39
C ASP A 60 -8.81 -16.66 -4.91
N MET A 61 -8.56 -17.81 -5.55
CA MET A 61 -8.27 -17.91 -6.98
C MET A 61 -9.50 -17.59 -7.85
N GLU A 62 -10.71 -17.85 -7.38
CA GLU A 62 -11.94 -17.50 -8.08
C GLU A 62 -12.09 -15.97 -8.17
N ALA A 63 -11.87 -15.28 -7.06
CA ALA A 63 -11.84 -13.82 -7.02
C ALA A 63 -10.72 -13.24 -7.92
N ALA A 64 -9.53 -13.85 -7.91
CA ALA A 64 -8.42 -13.42 -8.77
C ALA A 64 -8.78 -13.51 -10.26
N LYS A 65 -9.42 -14.59 -10.70
CA LYS A 65 -9.89 -14.78 -12.08
C LYS A 65 -11.03 -13.84 -12.45
N ALA A 66 -11.93 -13.54 -11.51
CA ALA A 66 -13.05 -12.62 -11.73
C ALA A 66 -12.58 -11.20 -12.07
N LEU A 67 -11.38 -10.79 -11.63
CA LEU A 67 -10.82 -9.47 -11.93
C LEU A 67 -10.70 -9.20 -13.43
N LYS A 68 -10.44 -10.21 -14.24
CA LYS A 68 -10.35 -10.07 -15.70
C LYS A 68 -11.67 -9.59 -16.31
N GLU A 69 -12.76 -10.15 -15.87
CA GLU A 69 -14.10 -9.77 -16.37
C GLU A 69 -14.57 -8.44 -15.77
N ILE A 70 -14.24 -8.17 -14.51
CA ILE A 70 -14.49 -6.86 -13.88
C ILE A 70 -13.73 -5.77 -14.65
N LYS A 71 -12.44 -5.97 -14.93
CA LYS A 71 -11.57 -5.01 -15.62
C LYS A 71 -12.09 -4.62 -17.01
N ARG A 72 -12.73 -5.55 -17.72
CA ARG A 72 -13.31 -5.29 -19.05
C ARG A 72 -14.54 -4.39 -19.02
N GLN A 73 -15.20 -4.27 -17.87
CA GLN A 73 -16.48 -3.59 -17.72
C GLN A 73 -16.41 -2.28 -16.95
N ILE A 74 -15.23 -1.86 -16.51
CA ILE A 74 -15.00 -0.62 -15.77
C ILE A 74 -14.07 0.32 -16.54
N ASN A 75 -14.12 1.62 -16.25
CA ASN A 75 -13.29 2.63 -16.93
C ASN A 75 -12.08 3.04 -16.08
N ILE A 76 -12.21 3.00 -14.74
CA ILE A 76 -11.13 3.41 -13.84
C ILE A 76 -10.17 2.24 -13.53
N PRO A 77 -8.89 2.53 -13.22
CA PRO A 77 -7.92 1.51 -12.82
C PRO A 77 -8.35 0.66 -11.63
N LEU A 78 -7.96 -0.62 -11.66
CA LEU A 78 -8.28 -1.60 -10.64
C LEU A 78 -7.04 -2.11 -9.91
N ILE A 79 -7.08 -2.07 -8.58
CA ILE A 79 -6.05 -2.61 -7.69
C ILE A 79 -6.52 -3.94 -7.09
N ALA A 80 -5.70 -4.98 -7.19
CA ALA A 80 -5.90 -6.22 -6.47
C ALA A 80 -5.31 -6.14 -5.05
N ASP A 81 -6.13 -6.41 -4.04
CA ASP A 81 -5.72 -6.43 -2.63
C ASP A 81 -5.43 -7.85 -2.16
N ILE A 82 -4.14 -8.17 -2.04
CA ILE A 82 -3.63 -9.52 -1.76
C ILE A 82 -2.88 -9.51 -0.43
N HIS A 83 -3.19 -10.46 0.45
CA HIS A 83 -2.62 -10.49 1.79
C HIS A 83 -1.43 -11.43 1.94
N PHE A 84 -1.50 -12.69 1.44
CA PHE A 84 -0.50 -13.72 1.78
C PHE A 84 -0.08 -14.62 0.61
N HIS A 85 -0.93 -14.83 -0.38
CA HIS A 85 -0.70 -15.88 -1.39
C HIS A 85 -0.16 -15.30 -2.70
N TYR A 86 1.07 -15.65 -3.04
CA TYR A 86 1.74 -15.18 -4.25
C TYR A 86 1.03 -15.61 -5.54
N GLN A 87 0.37 -16.79 -5.55
CA GLN A 87 -0.39 -17.26 -6.71
C GLN A 87 -1.54 -16.32 -7.06
N LEU A 88 -2.18 -15.72 -6.05
CA LEU A 88 -3.24 -14.74 -6.27
C LEU A 88 -2.69 -13.45 -6.89
N ALA A 89 -1.46 -13.07 -6.51
CA ALA A 89 -0.78 -11.94 -7.13
C ALA A 89 -0.47 -12.20 -8.61
N LEU A 90 0.05 -13.38 -8.94
CA LEU A 90 0.34 -13.78 -10.31
C LEU A 90 -0.93 -13.83 -11.17
N GLU A 91 -1.99 -14.46 -10.69
CA GLU A 91 -3.28 -14.52 -11.39
C GLU A 91 -3.91 -13.13 -11.56
N SER A 92 -3.79 -12.25 -10.55
CA SER A 92 -4.28 -10.87 -10.66
C SER A 92 -3.52 -10.09 -11.73
N LEU A 93 -2.20 -10.24 -11.83
CA LEU A 93 -1.38 -9.65 -12.89
C LEU A 93 -1.78 -10.16 -14.27
N GLU A 94 -2.04 -11.46 -14.40
CA GLU A 94 -2.54 -12.07 -15.63
C GLU A 94 -3.94 -11.59 -16.00
N SER A 95 -4.77 -11.31 -15.00
CA SER A 95 -6.10 -10.70 -15.16
C SER A 95 -6.08 -9.24 -15.58
N GLY A 96 -4.89 -8.59 -15.61
CA GLY A 96 -4.69 -7.25 -16.14
C GLY A 96 -4.99 -6.13 -15.13
N VAL A 97 -4.76 -6.35 -13.85
CA VAL A 97 -4.88 -5.29 -12.83
C VAL A 97 -3.79 -4.23 -12.98
N ASP A 98 -4.09 -3.02 -12.57
CA ASP A 98 -3.22 -1.85 -12.75
C ASP A 98 -2.29 -1.60 -11.56
N CYS A 99 -2.49 -2.28 -10.44
CA CYS A 99 -1.61 -2.23 -9.27
C CYS A 99 -1.89 -3.42 -8.35
N LEU A 100 -0.86 -3.91 -7.67
CA LEU A 100 -1.03 -4.84 -6.56
C LEU A 100 -0.96 -4.10 -5.22
N ARG A 101 -1.82 -4.42 -4.27
CA ARG A 101 -1.57 -4.16 -2.86
C ARG A 101 -1.06 -5.45 -2.25
N LEU A 102 0.20 -5.46 -1.88
CA LEU A 102 0.89 -6.63 -1.37
C LEU A 102 2.00 -6.20 -0.41
N ASN A 103 2.16 -6.92 0.70
CA ASN A 103 3.30 -6.80 1.57
C ASN A 103 4.25 -7.97 1.29
N PRO A 104 5.38 -7.74 0.59
CA PRO A 104 6.31 -8.81 0.22
C PRO A 104 6.86 -9.57 1.42
N GLY A 105 7.01 -8.94 2.59
CA GLY A 105 7.42 -9.59 3.83
C GLY A 105 6.43 -10.62 4.37
N ASN A 106 5.16 -10.57 3.96
CA ASN A 106 4.17 -11.58 4.30
C ASN A 106 4.35 -12.89 3.49
N ILE A 107 5.07 -12.83 2.39
CA ILE A 107 5.46 -14.00 1.60
C ILE A 107 6.81 -14.47 2.11
N ARG A 108 6.83 -15.55 2.89
CA ARG A 108 8.04 -16.03 3.57
C ARG A 108 9.12 -16.57 2.63
N ASP A 109 8.72 -17.02 1.46
CA ASP A 109 9.57 -17.64 0.45
C ASP A 109 10.07 -16.56 -0.54
N GLN A 110 11.38 -16.39 -0.59
CA GLN A 110 12.02 -15.37 -1.42
C GLN A 110 11.81 -15.61 -2.92
N GLU A 111 11.91 -16.85 -3.37
CA GLU A 111 11.72 -17.18 -4.79
C GLU A 111 10.31 -16.81 -5.27
N LYS A 112 9.31 -16.96 -4.39
CA LYS A 112 7.92 -16.56 -4.68
C LYS A 112 7.74 -15.04 -4.75
N VAL A 113 8.46 -14.29 -3.92
CA VAL A 113 8.47 -12.83 -4.03
C VAL A 113 9.12 -12.39 -5.33
N GLU A 114 10.25 -12.99 -5.70
CA GLU A 114 10.97 -12.73 -6.96
C GLU A 114 10.07 -12.97 -8.17
N LEU A 115 9.33 -14.08 -8.21
CA LEU A 115 8.36 -14.37 -9.27
C LEU A 115 7.29 -13.27 -9.42
N VAL A 116 6.71 -12.81 -8.32
CA VAL A 116 5.69 -11.75 -8.35
C VAL A 116 6.30 -10.43 -8.83
N VAL A 117 7.47 -10.07 -8.32
CA VAL A 117 8.16 -8.83 -8.68
C VAL A 117 8.59 -8.84 -10.15
N GLU A 118 9.10 -9.96 -10.66
CA GLU A 118 9.46 -10.12 -12.08
C GLU A 118 8.23 -9.90 -12.98
N GLN A 119 7.10 -10.52 -12.65
CA GLN A 119 5.87 -10.37 -13.43
C GLN A 119 5.30 -8.94 -13.32
N ALA A 120 5.44 -8.28 -12.18
CA ALA A 120 5.06 -6.88 -12.01
C ALA A 120 5.97 -5.95 -12.84
N LYS A 121 7.29 -6.22 -12.90
CA LYS A 121 8.25 -5.49 -13.74
C LYS A 121 7.90 -5.60 -15.23
N ILE A 122 7.71 -6.81 -15.73
CA ILE A 122 7.39 -7.06 -17.14
C ILE A 122 6.14 -6.29 -17.58
N ARG A 123 5.14 -6.22 -16.70
CA ARG A 123 3.86 -5.54 -16.96
C ARG A 123 3.84 -4.06 -16.56
N GLN A 124 4.92 -3.55 -15.96
CA GLN A 124 5.01 -2.20 -15.40
C GLN A 124 3.89 -1.89 -14.39
N VAL A 125 3.47 -2.90 -13.62
CA VAL A 125 2.43 -2.79 -12.61
C VAL A 125 3.04 -2.43 -11.27
N PRO A 126 2.69 -1.29 -10.65
CA PRO A 126 3.22 -0.89 -9.36
C PRO A 126 2.72 -1.76 -8.22
N ILE A 127 3.53 -1.82 -7.15
CA ILE A 127 3.16 -2.50 -5.91
C ILE A 127 2.95 -1.46 -4.80
N ARG A 128 1.79 -1.54 -4.14
CA ARG A 128 1.53 -0.77 -2.94
C ARG A 128 1.81 -1.59 -1.69
N ILE A 129 2.80 -1.16 -0.94
CA ILE A 129 3.07 -1.63 0.42
C ILE A 129 2.00 -1.05 1.35
N GLY A 130 1.37 -1.91 2.15
CA GLY A 130 0.28 -1.52 3.04
C GLY A 130 0.56 -1.88 4.49
N VAL A 131 1.29 -1.02 5.21
CA VAL A 131 1.50 -1.18 6.65
C VAL A 131 0.23 -0.75 7.38
N ASN A 132 -0.33 -1.65 8.20
CA ASN A 132 -1.44 -1.38 9.09
C ASN A 132 -1.04 -1.70 10.52
N PHE A 133 -1.42 -0.84 11.45
CA PHE A 133 -1.17 -1.03 12.89
C PHE A 133 -1.60 -2.41 13.40
N GLY A 134 -2.80 -2.86 13.03
CA GLY A 134 -3.38 -4.13 13.50
C GLY A 134 -2.70 -5.40 12.94
N SER A 135 -1.72 -5.27 12.03
CA SER A 135 -1.03 -6.40 11.38
C SER A 135 0.48 -6.21 11.27
N LEU A 136 1.07 -5.51 12.24
CA LEU A 136 2.52 -5.33 12.30
C LEU A 136 3.21 -6.67 12.58
N PRO A 137 4.31 -6.99 11.88
CA PRO A 137 5.11 -8.17 12.20
C PRO A 137 5.82 -7.99 13.55
N PRO A 138 6.25 -9.07 14.22
CA PRO A 138 7.11 -8.96 15.39
C PRO A 138 8.37 -8.16 15.10
N VAL A 139 8.80 -7.31 16.04
CA VAL A 139 9.98 -6.43 15.87
C VAL A 139 11.24 -7.22 15.52
N ASP A 140 11.42 -8.37 16.18
CA ASP A 140 12.55 -9.27 15.96
C ASP A 140 12.53 -9.96 14.57
N GLY A 141 11.45 -9.90 13.84
CA GLY A 141 11.31 -10.40 12.47
C GLY A 141 11.70 -9.40 11.38
N ILE A 142 11.74 -8.10 11.72
CA ILE A 142 12.02 -7.05 10.75
C ILE A 142 13.52 -7.02 10.39
N GLY A 143 13.84 -7.04 9.11
CA GLY A 143 15.20 -6.80 8.62
C GLY A 143 16.19 -7.97 8.75
N LYS A 144 15.83 -9.10 9.40
CA LYS A 144 16.77 -10.21 9.61
C LYS A 144 17.23 -10.91 8.33
N THR A 145 16.45 -10.88 7.26
CA THR A 145 16.70 -11.68 6.07
C THR A 145 16.97 -10.90 4.79
N ARG A 146 16.55 -9.62 4.68
CA ARG A 146 16.52 -8.93 3.39
C ARG A 146 16.94 -7.44 3.41
N GLY A 147 17.48 -6.96 4.54
CA GLY A 147 17.91 -5.56 4.66
C GLY A 147 16.75 -4.58 4.78
N ILE A 148 17.10 -3.32 4.92
CA ILE A 148 16.18 -2.17 5.01
C ILE A 148 16.39 -1.32 3.75
N SER A 149 15.42 -0.48 3.39
CA SER A 149 15.49 0.41 2.23
C SER A 149 16.84 1.13 2.11
N ARG A 150 17.40 1.16 0.90
CA ARG A 150 18.65 1.84 0.56
C ARG A 150 18.63 3.35 0.77
N HIS A 151 17.46 3.94 0.97
CA HIS A 151 17.29 5.37 1.23
C HIS A 151 17.49 5.77 2.70
N THR A 152 17.79 4.80 3.58
CA THR A 152 17.84 5.05 5.04
C THR A 152 19.23 5.37 5.57
N ASP A 153 20.22 5.65 4.75
CA ASP A 153 21.62 5.90 5.08
C ASP A 153 21.89 6.12 6.60
N GLY A 154 22.13 5.03 7.33
CA GLY A 154 22.51 5.08 8.74
C GLY A 154 21.38 5.33 9.76
N VAL A 155 20.11 5.46 9.34
CA VAL A 155 18.98 5.60 10.28
C VAL A 155 18.61 4.22 10.82
N ASN A 156 19.06 3.92 12.04
CA ASN A 156 18.67 2.71 12.76
C ASN A 156 17.35 2.98 13.48
N LEU A 157 16.24 2.48 12.88
CA LEU A 157 14.89 2.58 13.46
C LEU A 157 14.52 1.36 14.32
N LEU A 158 15.37 0.33 14.33
CA LEU A 158 15.16 -0.86 15.13
C LEU A 158 15.98 -0.74 16.42
N PRO A 159 15.42 -1.13 17.58
CA PRO A 159 16.22 -1.26 18.79
C PRO A 159 17.33 -2.28 18.55
N LYS A 160 18.55 -1.95 18.95
CA LYS A 160 19.64 -2.94 18.94
C LYS A 160 19.26 -4.09 19.88
N ALA A 161 19.60 -5.32 19.49
CA ALA A 161 19.38 -6.48 20.35
C ALA A 161 20.07 -6.24 21.70
N GLY A 162 19.28 -6.11 22.78
CA GLY A 162 19.77 -5.83 24.14
C GLY A 162 19.61 -4.36 24.62
N GLU A 163 19.25 -3.40 23.77
CA GLU A 163 18.99 -2.00 24.17
C GLU A 163 17.51 -1.70 24.50
N ALA A 164 16.65 -2.72 24.51
CA ALA A 164 15.20 -2.58 24.79
C ALA A 164 14.89 -2.27 26.27
N GLU A 165 15.87 -2.10 27.12
CA GLU A 165 15.71 -1.66 28.51
C GLU A 165 16.00 -0.16 28.63
N GLY A 166 15.04 0.71 28.24
CA GLY A 166 15.12 2.13 28.58
C GLY A 166 14.53 3.14 27.61
N GLU A 167 14.52 2.91 26.31
CA GLU A 167 13.80 3.76 25.34
C GLU A 167 12.58 2.99 24.78
N GLU A 168 11.39 3.51 25.05
CA GLU A 168 10.13 2.95 24.61
C GLU A 168 10.05 3.00 23.07
N TYR A 169 10.30 1.86 22.41
CA TYR A 169 10.14 1.70 20.98
C TYR A 169 8.70 2.01 20.57
N SER A 170 8.51 3.16 19.96
CA SER A 170 7.18 3.65 19.68
C SER A 170 6.49 2.87 18.56
N VAL A 171 5.16 2.83 18.58
CA VAL A 171 4.35 2.25 17.50
C VAL A 171 4.68 2.92 16.16
N VAL A 172 4.99 4.21 16.15
CA VAL A 172 5.39 4.96 14.96
C VAL A 172 6.69 4.40 14.39
N ASP A 173 7.70 4.16 15.26
CA ASP A 173 8.98 3.57 14.85
C ASP A 173 8.77 2.19 14.25
N HIS A 174 7.91 1.37 14.86
CA HIS A 174 7.57 0.04 14.36
C HIS A 174 6.90 0.09 12.98
N MET A 175 5.94 0.97 12.79
CA MET A 175 5.27 1.14 11.49
C MET A 175 6.24 1.60 10.40
N VAL A 176 7.10 2.57 10.72
CA VAL A 176 8.09 3.10 9.77
C VAL A 176 9.15 2.05 9.44
N ALA A 177 9.69 1.35 10.45
CA ALA A 177 10.65 0.28 10.24
C ALA A 177 10.09 -0.86 9.39
N THR A 178 8.83 -1.27 9.65
CA THR A 178 8.13 -2.26 8.83
C THR A 178 8.03 -1.81 7.38
N GLY A 179 7.62 -0.56 7.15
CA GLY A 179 7.53 0.00 5.80
C GLY A 179 8.87 0.02 5.07
N LEU A 180 9.95 0.42 5.75
CA LEU A 180 11.30 0.45 5.19
C LEU A 180 11.83 -0.95 4.88
N TRP A 181 11.54 -1.92 5.72
CA TRP A 181 11.87 -3.32 5.45
C TRP A 181 11.16 -3.87 4.23
N GLU A 182 9.85 -3.65 4.12
CA GLU A 182 9.06 -4.07 2.96
C GLU A 182 9.54 -3.40 1.65
N ILE A 183 9.91 -2.11 1.72
CA ILE A 183 10.53 -1.39 0.59
C ILE A 183 11.87 -2.03 0.22
N GLY A 184 12.73 -2.30 1.20
CA GLY A 184 14.04 -2.91 0.98
C GLY A 184 13.97 -4.26 0.27
N ILE A 185 12.94 -5.06 0.55
CA ILE A 185 12.71 -6.33 -0.18
C ILE A 185 12.51 -6.06 -1.69
N LEU A 186 11.70 -5.08 -2.06
CA LEU A 186 11.45 -4.73 -3.46
C LEU A 186 12.67 -4.08 -4.11
N GLU A 187 13.34 -3.18 -3.42
CA GLU A 187 14.55 -2.49 -3.91
C GLU A 187 15.71 -3.46 -4.18
N ASN A 188 15.87 -4.49 -3.34
CA ASN A 188 16.88 -5.54 -3.53
C ASN A 188 16.60 -6.40 -4.77
N LEU A 189 15.40 -6.36 -5.28
CA LEU A 189 14.99 -6.96 -6.54
C LEU A 189 14.96 -5.94 -7.69
N ASP A 190 15.60 -4.77 -7.54
CA ASP A 190 15.60 -3.68 -8.52
C ASP A 190 14.19 -3.25 -8.95
N PHE A 191 13.25 -3.19 -8.00
CA PHE A 191 11.89 -2.75 -8.23
C PHE A 191 11.63 -1.42 -7.52
N ASP A 192 11.20 -0.40 -8.27
CA ASP A 192 11.00 0.95 -7.76
C ASP A 192 9.63 1.58 -8.08
N LEU A 193 8.74 0.83 -8.72
CA LEU A 193 7.34 1.21 -8.92
C LEU A 193 6.54 1.01 -7.63
N ILE A 194 6.95 1.70 -6.57
CA ILE A 194 6.47 1.51 -5.20
C ILE A 194 5.60 2.69 -4.77
N LYS A 195 4.48 2.43 -4.12
CA LYS A 195 3.75 3.39 -3.28
C LYS A 195 3.46 2.79 -1.91
N ILE A 196 3.28 3.63 -0.88
CA ILE A 196 3.30 3.17 0.51
C ILE A 196 2.10 3.75 1.25
N SER A 197 1.50 2.93 2.10
CA SER A 197 0.54 3.38 3.09
C SER A 197 0.93 2.92 4.49
N LEU A 198 0.79 3.83 5.48
CA LEU A 198 0.99 3.55 6.89
C LEU A 198 -0.28 3.99 7.63
N LYS A 199 -1.18 3.05 7.89
CA LYS A 199 -2.49 3.33 8.45
C LYS A 199 -2.61 2.83 9.88
N ALA A 200 -2.98 3.73 10.79
CA ALA A 200 -3.41 3.39 12.14
C ALA A 200 -4.86 3.84 12.34
N PHE A 201 -5.49 3.36 13.41
CA PHE A 201 -6.78 3.88 13.85
C PHE A 201 -6.63 5.21 14.59
N ASP A 202 -5.49 5.44 15.23
CA ASP A 202 -5.14 6.68 15.89
C ASP A 202 -4.62 7.72 14.89
N ILE A 203 -5.11 8.95 15.01
CA ILE A 203 -4.81 10.04 14.09
C ILE A 203 -3.37 10.50 14.23
N ASP A 204 -2.89 10.69 15.47
CA ASP A 204 -1.55 11.20 15.75
C ASP A 204 -0.48 10.20 15.30
N THR A 205 -0.66 8.92 15.62
CA THR A 205 0.18 7.81 15.13
C THR A 205 0.23 7.79 13.60
N THR A 206 -0.91 7.94 12.92
CA THR A 206 -0.97 7.98 11.47
C THR A 206 -0.20 9.18 10.92
N ILE A 207 -0.46 10.39 11.42
CA ILE A 207 0.21 11.62 10.95
C ILE A 207 1.72 11.51 11.11
N GLU A 208 2.19 11.09 12.29
CA GLU A 208 3.63 11.02 12.58
C GLU A 208 4.31 9.95 11.74
N SER A 209 3.70 8.78 11.57
CA SER A 209 4.22 7.71 10.69
C SER A 209 4.40 8.20 9.24
N TYR A 210 3.42 8.90 8.68
CA TYR A 210 3.54 9.47 7.34
C TYR A 210 4.59 10.58 7.25
N ARG A 211 4.68 11.46 8.26
CA ARG A 211 5.67 12.54 8.29
C ARG A 211 7.10 12.00 8.36
N ARG A 212 7.34 10.95 9.15
CA ARG A 212 8.65 10.30 9.21
C ARG A 212 8.98 9.57 7.91
N MET A 213 8.07 8.74 7.41
CA MET A 213 8.27 8.02 6.14
C MET A 213 8.52 8.99 4.97
N ALA A 214 7.84 10.13 4.95
CA ALA A 214 8.01 11.15 3.92
C ALA A 214 9.43 11.72 3.83
N LYS A 215 10.17 11.72 4.93
CA LYS A 215 11.57 12.20 4.98
C LYS A 215 12.59 11.12 4.56
N LEU A 216 12.19 9.86 4.61
CA LEU A 216 13.09 8.72 4.46
C LEU A 216 13.09 8.11 3.06
N VAL A 217 12.00 8.26 2.28
CA VAL A 217 11.89 7.58 0.99
C VAL A 217 11.31 8.51 -0.09
N PRO A 218 11.71 8.34 -1.36
CA PRO A 218 11.22 9.17 -2.46
C PRO A 218 9.86 8.72 -3.03
N TYR A 219 9.30 7.65 -2.51
CA TYR A 219 8.07 7.04 -3.06
C TYR A 219 6.80 7.82 -2.68
N PRO A 220 5.77 7.82 -3.53
CA PRO A 220 4.48 8.44 -3.21
C PRO A 220 3.77 7.72 -2.06
N LEU A 221 3.08 8.50 -1.23
CA LEU A 221 2.35 8.01 -0.07
C LEU A 221 0.85 7.93 -0.39
N HIS A 222 0.23 6.81 -0.01
CA HIS A 222 -1.21 6.61 -0.08
C HIS A 222 -1.81 6.84 1.32
N LEU A 223 -2.42 8.00 1.51
CA LEU A 223 -2.94 8.43 2.80
C LEU A 223 -4.26 7.75 3.15
N GLY A 224 -4.49 7.51 4.43
CA GLY A 224 -5.76 6.97 4.94
C GLY A 224 -5.70 6.67 6.43
N ILE A 225 -6.88 6.73 7.08
CA ILE A 225 -7.10 6.24 8.44
C ILE A 225 -7.78 4.88 8.33
N THR A 226 -7.32 3.89 9.10
CA THR A 226 -7.98 2.58 9.15
C THR A 226 -8.91 2.51 10.36
N GLU A 227 -9.93 1.61 10.31
CA GLU A 227 -10.87 1.38 11.41
C GLU A 227 -11.48 2.68 11.99
N SER A 228 -11.79 3.62 11.12
CA SER A 228 -12.21 4.97 11.50
C SER A 228 -13.63 5.04 12.05
N GLY A 229 -14.39 3.94 12.06
CA GLY A 229 -15.74 3.84 12.61
C GLY A 229 -16.84 4.06 11.57
N THR A 230 -17.98 4.63 11.99
CA THR A 230 -19.13 4.90 11.13
C THR A 230 -18.80 5.95 10.05
N ALA A 231 -19.63 6.07 9.01
CA ALA A 231 -19.45 7.07 7.97
C ALA A 231 -19.28 8.49 8.54
N LYS A 232 -20.06 8.86 9.56
CA LYS A 232 -19.98 10.18 10.22
C LYS A 232 -18.67 10.37 10.99
N SER A 233 -18.33 9.44 11.90
CA SER A 233 -17.10 9.55 12.70
C SER A 233 -15.86 9.38 11.84
N GLY A 234 -15.89 8.47 10.88
CA GLY A 234 -14.79 8.20 9.95
C GLY A 234 -14.50 9.38 9.04
N SER A 235 -15.52 10.09 8.57
CA SER A 235 -15.32 11.31 7.77
C SER A 235 -14.63 12.41 8.58
N ILE A 236 -15.03 12.61 9.84
CA ILE A 236 -14.40 13.60 10.72
C ILE A 236 -12.94 13.23 10.99
N ARG A 237 -12.67 11.98 11.36
CA ARG A 237 -11.30 11.49 11.61
C ARG A 237 -10.43 11.61 10.38
N SER A 238 -10.94 11.22 9.22
CA SER A 238 -10.23 11.33 7.95
C SER A 238 -9.98 12.78 7.56
N ALA A 239 -10.94 13.68 7.76
CA ALA A 239 -10.79 15.10 7.51
C ALA A 239 -9.67 15.71 8.36
N ILE A 240 -9.58 15.36 9.64
CA ILE A 240 -8.50 15.83 10.53
C ILE A 240 -7.16 15.23 10.10
N GLY A 241 -7.06 13.90 9.98
CA GLY A 241 -5.79 13.23 9.70
C GLY A 241 -5.26 13.54 8.31
N LEU A 242 -6.07 13.39 7.27
CA LEU A 242 -5.67 13.68 5.89
C LEU A 242 -5.50 15.18 5.66
N GLY A 243 -6.39 16.01 6.21
CA GLY A 243 -6.28 17.47 6.14
C GLY A 243 -4.95 17.96 6.72
N THR A 244 -4.53 17.44 7.88
CA THR A 244 -3.24 17.79 8.51
C THR A 244 -2.03 17.36 7.67
N LEU A 245 -2.13 16.26 6.93
CA LEU A 245 -1.05 15.78 6.06
C LEU A 245 -0.99 16.51 4.72
N LEU A 246 -2.12 16.99 4.23
CA LEU A 246 -2.25 17.67 2.93
C LEU A 246 -2.04 19.17 3.01
N TYR A 247 -2.27 19.78 4.21
CA TYR A 247 -2.06 21.21 4.47
C TYR A 247 -0.59 21.52 4.73
#